data_9e5c558bfb1ef1f59ef95fe8819b4ac6
#
_entry.id   9e5c558bfb1ef1f59ef95fe8819b4ac6
#
_cell.length_a   1.000
_cell.length_b   1.000
_cell.length_c   1.000
_cell.angle_alpha   90.00
_cell.angle_beta   90.00
_cell.angle_gamma   90.00
#
_symmetry.space_group_name_H-M   'P 1'
#
loop_
_entity.id
_entity.type
_entity.pdbx_description
1 polymer ?
#
loop_
_entity_poly.entity_id
_entity_poly.type
_entity_poly.pdbx_seq_one_letter_code
_entity_poly.pdbx_strand_id
1 'polypeptide(L)'
;MALQYVGLNEINGSLVVLDHVKGASYDEMVEIQLKNGTTRSGRVVQIEGEKIVVQVFEGTNDLSLENTKTKLLGRPMELPVSKEILGRVFNGAGRPIDGLGEIYAEEMMDINGLPLNPVSRVYPRNYINTGISSIDCLATLIRGQKLPIFSGSGLPHDRLAVQIVKQAKVADESGKGFAIVFAAMGVTNDVANYFKRSFKEAGVMERVVMFLNLSNDPIIERTLTPRCALTAAEYLAYKQNMHVLVIYTDITSYCEALREFSSSKGEIPGRKGYPGYLYSDLASLYERAGIIKGAEGSVTQIPILTMPNNDITHPVPDLTGYITEGQITLSPELNSAGIYPPVDVLPSLSRLMKDGIGEGYTRGDHQDIANQLFACYAHVQDVKSLTSVIGEDELSPLDKQYLSFGKLFEQHFLNQGFDANRSIEETLDLGWDLVSVLP
;
A
#
# COMPACT_ATOMS: atom_id res chain seq x y z
N MET A 1 15.88 21.21 -30.99
CA MET A 1 14.53 21.37 -31.56
C MET A 1 13.78 20.08 -31.27
N ALA A 2 12.68 20.13 -30.53
CA ALA A 2 11.88 18.93 -30.30
C ALA A 2 11.15 18.60 -31.63
N LEU A 3 11.33 17.36 -32.09
CA LEU A 3 10.64 16.86 -33.29
C LEU A 3 9.15 16.70 -32.98
N GLN A 4 8.32 17.17 -33.89
CA GLN A 4 6.87 17.05 -33.81
C GLN A 4 6.40 16.16 -34.95
N TYR A 5 5.69 15.09 -34.63
CA TYR A 5 5.11 14.16 -35.59
C TYR A 5 3.64 14.55 -35.81
N VAL A 6 3.17 14.53 -37.05
CA VAL A 6 1.79 14.86 -37.42
C VAL A 6 1.11 13.62 -37.96
N GLY A 7 -0.07 13.35 -37.43
CA GLY A 7 -0.86 12.16 -37.75
C GLY A 7 -0.55 10.96 -36.83
N LEU A 8 -1.50 10.04 -36.79
CA LEU A 8 -1.43 8.77 -36.10
C LEU A 8 -1.74 7.66 -37.09
N ASN A 9 -1.12 6.52 -36.96
CA ASN A 9 -1.38 5.36 -37.81
C ASN A 9 -2.62 4.59 -37.35
N GLU A 10 -2.78 4.47 -36.03
CA GLU A 10 -3.85 3.67 -35.42
C GLU A 10 -4.22 4.24 -34.07
N ILE A 11 -5.48 4.08 -33.68
CA ILE A 11 -6.00 4.35 -32.33
C ILE A 11 -6.69 3.08 -31.86
N ASN A 12 -6.23 2.53 -30.73
CA ASN A 12 -6.78 1.29 -30.17
C ASN A 12 -6.95 1.44 -28.64
N GLY A 13 -8.18 1.68 -28.18
CA GLY A 13 -8.47 1.97 -26.79
C GLY A 13 -7.69 3.20 -26.30
N SER A 14 -6.84 3.03 -25.26
CA SER A 14 -5.97 4.09 -24.74
C SER A 14 -4.61 4.19 -25.47
N LEU A 15 -4.40 3.38 -26.50
CA LEU A 15 -3.14 3.32 -27.23
C LEU A 15 -3.24 4.04 -28.58
N VAL A 16 -2.19 4.72 -28.96
CA VAL A 16 -2.01 5.30 -30.30
C VAL A 16 -0.69 4.81 -30.89
N VAL A 17 -0.71 4.60 -32.20
CA VAL A 17 0.45 4.11 -32.94
C VAL A 17 0.97 5.19 -33.88
N LEU A 18 2.26 5.44 -33.84
CA LEU A 18 2.96 6.32 -34.75
C LEU A 18 4.06 5.55 -35.51
N ASP A 19 4.20 5.82 -36.78
CA ASP A 19 5.29 5.30 -37.62
C ASP A 19 6.30 6.41 -37.92
N HIS A 20 7.48 5.97 -38.41
CA HIS A 20 8.59 6.86 -38.78
C HIS A 20 9.12 7.76 -37.66
N VAL A 21 8.99 7.28 -36.40
CA VAL A 21 9.50 7.97 -35.22
C VAL A 21 10.95 7.56 -34.97
N LYS A 22 11.83 8.56 -34.87
CA LYS A 22 13.26 8.33 -34.62
C LYS A 22 13.67 8.82 -33.25
N GLY A 23 14.50 8.02 -32.57
CA GLY A 23 15.12 8.42 -31.31
C GLY A 23 14.18 8.39 -30.10
N ALA A 24 13.05 7.69 -30.19
CA ALA A 24 12.17 7.47 -29.06
C ALA A 24 12.81 6.53 -28.03
N SER A 25 12.59 6.80 -26.75
CA SER A 25 13.00 5.94 -25.65
C SER A 25 11.80 5.28 -24.98
N TYR A 26 12.03 4.11 -24.38
CA TYR A 26 10.99 3.42 -23.60
C TYR A 26 10.63 4.26 -22.35
N ASP A 27 9.36 4.32 -21.99
CA ASP A 27 8.80 5.17 -20.92
C ASP A 27 8.96 6.68 -21.12
N GLU A 28 9.40 7.11 -22.29
CA GLU A 28 9.51 8.53 -22.62
C GLU A 28 8.13 9.19 -22.67
N MET A 29 8.01 10.33 -22.02
CA MET A 29 6.78 11.15 -22.06
C MET A 29 6.58 11.79 -23.40
N VAL A 30 5.33 11.84 -23.83
CA VAL A 30 4.89 12.52 -25.03
C VAL A 30 3.78 13.52 -24.76
N GLU A 31 3.80 14.62 -25.45
CA GLU A 31 2.72 15.59 -25.49
C GLU A 31 1.91 15.42 -26.78
N ILE A 32 0.61 15.23 -26.65
CA ILE A 32 -0.30 14.98 -27.77
C ILE A 32 -1.25 16.17 -27.88
N GLN A 33 -1.10 16.96 -28.96
CA GLN A 33 -1.94 18.12 -29.22
C GLN A 33 -3.09 17.75 -30.15
N LEU A 34 -4.32 18.03 -29.70
CA LEU A 34 -5.53 17.83 -30.47
C LEU A 34 -5.76 19.00 -31.42
N LYS A 35 -6.65 18.81 -32.40
CA LYS A 35 -7.04 19.85 -33.38
C LYS A 35 -7.59 21.12 -32.72
N ASN A 36 -8.28 21.00 -31.59
CA ASN A 36 -8.83 22.13 -30.83
C ASN A 36 -7.80 22.90 -29.99
N GLY A 37 -6.52 22.47 -30.04
CA GLY A 37 -5.43 23.07 -29.26
C GLY A 37 -5.24 22.51 -27.84
N THR A 38 -6.15 21.65 -27.38
CA THR A 38 -5.95 20.96 -26.09
C THR A 38 -4.80 19.97 -26.19
N THR A 39 -4.10 19.76 -25.08
CA THR A 39 -2.98 18.81 -24.99
C THR A 39 -3.36 17.66 -24.06
N ARG A 40 -2.86 16.47 -24.39
CA ARG A 40 -2.90 15.26 -23.55
C ARG A 40 -1.50 14.76 -23.34
N SER A 41 -1.30 14.05 -22.26
CA SER A 41 -0.03 13.42 -21.94
C SER A 41 -0.08 11.93 -22.27
N GLY A 42 1.06 11.38 -22.65
CA GLY A 42 1.20 9.94 -22.85
C GLY A 42 2.62 9.50 -22.60
N ARG A 43 2.84 8.19 -22.67
CA ARG A 43 4.19 7.61 -22.60
C ARG A 43 4.39 6.55 -23.67
N VAL A 44 5.62 6.40 -24.12
CA VAL A 44 6.01 5.34 -25.05
C VAL A 44 6.04 4.00 -24.29
N VAL A 45 5.23 3.04 -24.74
CA VAL A 45 5.10 1.72 -24.09
C VAL A 45 5.62 0.57 -24.95
N GLN A 46 5.90 0.81 -26.22
CA GLN A 46 6.49 -0.17 -27.11
C GLN A 46 7.23 0.53 -28.25
N ILE A 47 8.35 -0.05 -28.67
CA ILE A 47 9.18 0.44 -29.78
C ILE A 47 9.53 -0.76 -30.67
N GLU A 48 9.15 -0.68 -31.95
CA GLU A 48 9.47 -1.68 -32.98
C GLU A 48 10.10 -0.97 -34.17
N GLY A 49 11.43 -0.84 -34.17
CA GLY A 49 12.16 -0.07 -35.17
C GLY A 49 11.79 1.42 -35.11
N GLU A 50 11.16 1.95 -36.16
CA GLU A 50 10.68 3.34 -36.21
C GLU A 50 9.18 3.44 -35.85
N LYS A 51 8.54 2.35 -35.48
CA LYS A 51 7.15 2.31 -35.01
C LYS A 51 7.10 2.36 -33.49
N ILE A 52 6.31 3.28 -32.93
CA ILE A 52 6.09 3.38 -31.50
C ILE A 52 4.62 3.24 -31.15
N VAL A 53 4.35 2.68 -29.98
CA VAL A 53 3.05 2.66 -29.35
C VAL A 53 3.10 3.59 -28.14
N VAL A 54 2.19 4.54 -28.11
CA VAL A 54 2.08 5.52 -27.02
C VAL A 54 0.77 5.27 -26.29
N GLN A 55 0.86 5.19 -24.97
CA GLN A 55 -0.27 5.14 -24.08
C GLN A 55 -0.68 6.55 -23.69
N VAL A 56 -1.93 6.91 -23.97
CA VAL A 56 -2.50 8.25 -23.69
C VAL A 56 -3.19 8.23 -22.33
N PHE A 57 -2.85 9.14 -21.42
CA PHE A 57 -3.33 9.13 -20.05
C PHE A 57 -4.79 9.58 -19.92
N GLU A 58 -5.15 10.65 -20.61
CA GLU A 58 -6.49 11.23 -20.56
C GLU A 58 -7.46 10.60 -21.59
N GLY A 59 -7.10 9.43 -22.13
CA GLY A 59 -7.89 8.73 -23.15
C GLY A 59 -7.68 9.24 -24.57
N THR A 60 -8.30 8.58 -25.54
CA THR A 60 -8.08 8.81 -26.98
C THR A 60 -9.28 9.46 -27.70
N ASN A 61 -10.33 9.81 -26.94
CA ASN A 61 -11.50 10.51 -27.51
C ASN A 61 -11.06 11.81 -28.20
N ASP A 62 -11.67 12.13 -29.34
CA ASP A 62 -11.38 13.33 -30.14
C ASP A 62 -9.97 13.40 -30.75
N LEU A 63 -9.15 12.36 -30.66
CA LEU A 63 -7.92 12.27 -31.43
C LEU A 63 -8.24 12.01 -32.91
N SER A 64 -7.51 12.68 -33.80
CA SER A 64 -7.63 12.53 -35.24
C SER A 64 -6.40 11.82 -35.80
N LEU A 65 -6.62 10.84 -36.68
CA LEU A 65 -5.50 10.17 -37.37
C LEU A 65 -4.69 11.16 -38.23
N GLU A 66 -5.30 12.19 -38.77
CA GLU A 66 -4.63 13.12 -39.69
C GLU A 66 -4.03 14.35 -38.98
N ASN A 67 -4.70 14.86 -37.93
CA ASN A 67 -4.43 16.20 -37.42
C ASN A 67 -3.83 16.22 -36.01
N THR A 68 -3.72 15.08 -35.36
CA THR A 68 -3.07 14.98 -34.05
C THR A 68 -1.57 15.22 -34.19
N LYS A 69 -1.03 16.04 -33.31
CA LYS A 69 0.41 16.33 -33.28
C LYS A 69 1.02 15.71 -32.03
N THR A 70 2.07 14.94 -32.19
CA THR A 70 2.78 14.26 -31.08
C THR A 70 4.21 14.78 -30.97
N LYS A 71 4.61 15.15 -29.77
CA LYS A 71 5.95 15.63 -29.43
C LYS A 71 6.56 14.75 -28.37
N LEU A 72 7.73 14.18 -28.65
CA LEU A 72 8.56 13.47 -27.69
C LEU A 72 9.25 14.46 -26.75
N LEU A 73 9.24 14.20 -25.44
CA LEU A 73 9.77 15.13 -24.44
C LEU A 73 11.22 14.81 -24.03
N GLY A 74 11.77 13.68 -24.43
CA GLY A 74 13.15 13.26 -24.13
C GLY A 74 13.39 12.91 -22.65
N ARG A 75 12.33 12.65 -21.88
CA ARG A 75 12.41 12.34 -20.45
C ARG A 75 11.28 11.42 -20.01
N PRO A 76 11.47 10.60 -18.97
CA PRO A 76 10.39 9.83 -18.37
C PRO A 76 9.39 10.74 -17.65
N MET A 77 8.34 10.14 -17.08
CA MET A 77 7.42 10.88 -16.23
C MET A 77 8.11 11.22 -14.90
N GLU A 78 8.09 12.49 -14.56
CA GLU A 78 8.68 13.03 -13.34
C GLU A 78 7.61 13.65 -12.45
N LEU A 79 7.79 13.52 -11.14
CA LEU A 79 6.98 14.17 -10.12
C LEU A 79 7.71 15.40 -9.57
N PRO A 80 7.10 16.59 -9.57
CA PRO A 80 7.64 17.74 -8.86
C PRO A 80 7.58 17.49 -7.35
N VAL A 81 8.70 17.54 -6.67
CA VAL A 81 8.78 17.29 -5.23
C VAL A 81 9.46 18.46 -4.50
N SER A 82 8.94 18.77 -3.35
CA SER A 82 9.50 19.69 -2.37
C SER A 82 8.88 19.36 -1.00
N LYS A 83 9.33 20.00 0.07
CA LYS A 83 8.72 19.83 1.38
C LYS A 83 7.25 20.29 1.43
N GLU A 84 6.84 21.14 0.50
CA GLU A 84 5.47 21.66 0.38
C GLU A 84 4.43 20.60 -0.06
N ILE A 85 4.85 19.38 -0.46
CA ILE A 85 3.92 18.28 -0.75
C ILE A 85 3.19 17.78 0.51
N LEU A 86 3.71 18.05 1.70
CA LEU A 86 3.03 17.71 2.96
C LEU A 86 1.72 18.49 3.08
N GLY A 87 0.67 17.81 3.49
CA GLY A 87 -0.67 18.38 3.58
C GLY A 87 -1.45 18.45 2.26
N ARG A 88 -0.82 18.09 1.14
CA ARG A 88 -1.41 18.22 -0.21
C ARG A 88 -2.14 16.96 -0.65
N VAL A 89 -3.08 17.18 -1.57
CA VAL A 89 -3.87 16.11 -2.21
C VAL A 89 -3.67 16.17 -3.73
N PHE A 90 -3.25 15.02 -4.27
CA PHE A 90 -2.96 14.83 -5.69
C PHE A 90 -3.92 13.81 -6.32
N ASN A 91 -4.11 13.90 -7.63
CA ASN A 91 -4.73 12.80 -8.38
C ASN A 91 -3.74 11.65 -8.61
N GLY A 92 -4.19 10.59 -9.30
CA GLY A 92 -3.35 9.41 -9.58
C GLY A 92 -2.10 9.69 -10.42
N ALA A 93 -2.11 10.76 -11.22
CA ALA A 93 -0.97 11.20 -12.03
C ALA A 93 -0.06 12.23 -11.33
N GLY A 94 -0.26 12.48 -10.04
CA GLY A 94 0.57 13.41 -9.27
C GLY A 94 0.26 14.90 -9.47
N ARG A 95 -0.90 15.25 -10.06
CA ARG A 95 -1.34 16.63 -10.19
C ARG A 95 -2.12 17.07 -8.96
N PRO A 96 -1.88 18.27 -8.39
CA PRO A 96 -2.64 18.77 -7.25
C PRO A 96 -4.13 18.91 -7.57
N ILE A 97 -5.00 18.47 -6.63
CA ILE A 97 -6.47 18.58 -6.76
C ILE A 97 -7.13 19.24 -5.54
N ASP A 98 -6.34 19.86 -4.69
CA ASP A 98 -6.77 20.53 -3.46
C ASP A 98 -7.08 22.03 -3.64
N GLY A 99 -6.86 22.57 -4.85
CA GLY A 99 -7.09 23.98 -5.16
C GLY A 99 -6.00 24.93 -4.67
N LEU A 100 -4.89 24.41 -4.14
CA LEU A 100 -3.78 25.22 -3.60
C LEU A 100 -2.69 25.56 -4.65
N GLY A 101 -2.93 25.23 -5.92
CA GLY A 101 -1.99 25.49 -7.03
C GLY A 101 -0.91 24.41 -7.17
N GLU A 102 -0.02 24.65 -8.14
CA GLU A 102 1.07 23.73 -8.46
C GLU A 102 2.16 23.73 -7.36
N ILE A 103 2.93 22.66 -7.32
CA ILE A 103 4.08 22.54 -6.39
C ILE A 103 5.29 23.28 -6.97
N TYR A 104 5.92 24.14 -6.19
CA TYR A 104 7.24 24.68 -6.51
C TYR A 104 8.28 23.60 -6.23
N ALA A 105 8.70 22.94 -7.32
CA ALA A 105 9.62 21.81 -7.24
C ALA A 105 11.02 22.24 -6.78
N GLU A 106 11.53 21.62 -5.73
CA GLU A 106 12.97 21.63 -5.42
C GLU A 106 13.71 20.65 -6.34
N GLU A 107 13.06 19.54 -6.68
CA GLU A 107 13.59 18.51 -7.57
C GLU A 107 12.47 17.92 -8.43
N MET A 108 12.80 17.53 -9.65
CA MET A 108 11.95 16.70 -10.52
C MET A 108 12.46 15.26 -10.42
N MET A 109 11.65 14.36 -9.91
CA MET A 109 12.05 12.96 -9.68
C MET A 109 11.30 11.99 -10.59
N ASP A 110 12.06 11.08 -11.24
CA ASP A 110 11.48 10.00 -12.04
C ASP A 110 10.56 9.11 -11.16
N ILE A 111 9.32 8.93 -11.56
CA ILE A 111 8.34 8.12 -10.79
C ILE A 111 8.65 6.64 -10.82
N ASN A 112 9.39 6.14 -11.81
CA ASN A 112 9.78 4.74 -11.86
C ASN A 112 10.69 4.36 -10.69
N GLY A 113 11.54 5.30 -10.24
CA GLY A 113 12.45 5.07 -9.15
C GLY A 113 13.39 3.88 -9.42
N LEU A 114 14.10 3.48 -8.39
CA LEU A 114 14.94 2.29 -8.44
C LEU A 114 14.73 1.47 -7.15
N PRO A 115 14.68 0.13 -7.26
CA PRO A 115 14.78 -0.74 -6.10
C PRO A 115 16.03 -0.41 -5.29
N LEU A 116 15.91 -0.41 -3.97
CA LEU A 116 17.05 -0.14 -3.10
C LEU A 116 18.13 -1.19 -3.29
N ASN A 117 19.37 -0.75 -3.51
CA ASN A 117 20.50 -1.65 -3.59
C ASN A 117 20.66 -2.45 -2.27
N PRO A 118 20.62 -3.79 -2.29
CA PRO A 118 20.73 -4.61 -1.08
C PRO A 118 21.98 -4.30 -0.23
N VAL A 119 23.11 -3.95 -0.85
CA VAL A 119 24.37 -3.61 -0.14
C VAL A 119 24.25 -2.29 0.63
N SER A 120 23.38 -1.39 0.17
CA SER A 120 23.14 -0.09 0.80
C SER A 120 22.07 -0.15 1.88
N ARG A 121 21.34 -1.27 2.02
CA ARG A 121 20.29 -1.43 3.04
C ARG A 121 20.88 -1.54 4.43
N VAL A 122 20.21 -0.91 5.40
CA VAL A 122 20.38 -1.14 6.83
C VAL A 122 19.30 -2.10 7.29
N TYR A 123 19.67 -3.06 8.13
CA TYR A 123 18.69 -4.01 8.68
C TYR A 123 17.71 -3.30 9.63
N PRO A 124 16.40 -3.43 9.41
CA PRO A 124 15.38 -2.74 10.21
C PRO A 124 15.31 -3.27 11.64
N ARG A 125 15.18 -2.39 12.63
CA ARG A 125 15.11 -2.79 14.06
C ARG A 125 14.11 -2.01 14.90
N ASN A 126 13.73 -0.81 14.51
CA ASN A 126 12.83 0.02 15.31
C ASN A 126 11.37 -0.25 14.89
N TYR A 127 10.47 -0.36 15.87
CA TYR A 127 9.06 -0.56 15.56
C TYR A 127 8.32 0.77 15.28
N ILE A 128 7.21 0.64 14.56
CA ILE A 128 6.21 1.69 14.39
C ILE A 128 5.01 1.29 15.23
N ASN A 129 4.66 2.09 16.21
CA ASN A 129 3.44 1.89 16.99
C ASN A 129 2.23 2.27 16.15
N THR A 130 1.33 1.32 15.89
CA THR A 130 0.08 1.54 15.17
C THR A 130 -1.07 1.88 16.10
N GLY A 131 -0.90 1.69 17.40
CA GLY A 131 -1.92 1.83 18.42
C GLY A 131 -2.97 0.72 18.42
N ILE A 132 -2.71 -0.37 17.68
CA ILE A 132 -3.61 -1.52 17.52
C ILE A 132 -2.94 -2.74 18.15
N SER A 133 -3.53 -3.24 19.24
CA SER A 133 -2.94 -4.31 20.06
C SER A 133 -2.60 -5.57 19.29
N SER A 134 -3.49 -6.04 18.40
CA SER A 134 -3.26 -7.23 17.58
C SER A 134 -2.08 -7.08 16.61
N ILE A 135 -1.82 -5.88 16.12
CA ILE A 135 -0.68 -5.57 15.26
C ILE A 135 0.57 -5.37 16.11
N ASP A 136 0.52 -4.44 17.05
CA ASP A 136 1.70 -4.00 17.79
C ASP A 136 2.29 -5.11 18.67
N CYS A 137 1.44 -6.04 19.19
CA CYS A 137 1.91 -7.17 20.01
C CYS A 137 2.27 -8.42 19.20
N LEU A 138 1.47 -8.80 18.19
CA LEU A 138 1.56 -10.13 17.55
C LEU A 138 2.13 -10.11 16.13
N ALA A 139 2.08 -8.96 15.46
CA ALA A 139 2.60 -8.77 14.10
C ALA A 139 3.25 -7.40 13.96
N THR A 140 4.12 -7.05 14.91
CA THR A 140 4.71 -5.70 15.05
C THR A 140 5.31 -5.19 13.75
N LEU A 141 4.90 -3.99 13.36
CA LEU A 141 5.42 -3.29 12.18
C LEU A 141 6.80 -2.71 12.48
N ILE A 142 7.79 -3.08 11.69
CA ILE A 142 9.17 -2.60 11.84
C ILE A 142 9.47 -1.52 10.80
N ARG A 143 10.15 -0.48 11.23
CA ARG A 143 10.52 0.67 10.38
C ARG A 143 11.40 0.21 9.20
N GLY A 144 10.98 0.55 7.98
CA GLY A 144 11.64 0.09 6.75
C GLY A 144 11.12 -1.24 6.20
N GLN A 145 10.12 -1.84 6.83
CA GLN A 145 9.49 -3.10 6.44
C GLN A 145 8.39 -2.89 5.39
N LYS A 146 8.07 -3.96 4.68
CA LYS A 146 6.87 -4.13 3.84
C LYS A 146 5.96 -5.14 4.51
N LEU A 147 4.87 -4.69 5.14
CA LEU A 147 3.91 -5.53 5.85
C LEU A 147 2.50 -5.33 5.28
N PRO A 148 2.05 -6.17 4.35
CA PRO A 148 0.74 -6.03 3.73
C PRO A 148 -0.40 -6.42 4.67
N ILE A 149 -1.58 -5.83 4.41
CA ILE A 149 -2.84 -6.24 4.99
C ILE A 149 -3.65 -6.99 3.93
N PHE A 150 -3.91 -8.26 4.18
CA PHE A 150 -4.75 -9.12 3.36
C PHE A 150 -6.19 -9.03 3.85
N SER A 151 -7.01 -8.33 3.08
CA SER A 151 -8.43 -8.11 3.36
C SER A 151 -9.31 -8.96 2.46
N GLY A 152 -10.60 -9.01 2.78
CA GLY A 152 -11.63 -9.59 1.95
C GLY A 152 -12.68 -8.55 1.55
N SER A 153 -13.55 -8.92 0.61
CA SER A 153 -14.65 -8.05 0.20
C SER A 153 -15.57 -7.74 1.38
N GLY A 154 -15.87 -6.45 1.59
CA GLY A 154 -16.73 -5.98 2.67
C GLY A 154 -16.09 -5.92 4.06
N LEU A 155 -14.81 -6.27 4.20
CA LEU A 155 -14.09 -6.08 5.45
C LEU A 155 -13.66 -4.61 5.66
N PRO A 156 -13.51 -4.14 6.90
CA PRO A 156 -13.33 -2.73 7.22
C PRO A 156 -11.86 -2.25 7.06
N HIS A 157 -11.18 -2.64 5.98
CA HIS A 157 -9.77 -2.28 5.76
C HIS A 157 -9.55 -0.78 5.57
N ASP A 158 -10.51 -0.06 4.96
CA ASP A 158 -10.43 1.40 4.83
C ASP A 158 -10.47 2.09 6.20
N ARG A 159 -11.30 1.59 7.12
CA ARG A 159 -11.36 2.09 8.49
C ARG A 159 -10.07 1.81 9.25
N LEU A 160 -9.51 0.62 9.06
CA LEU A 160 -8.22 0.23 9.64
C LEU A 160 -7.08 1.11 9.11
N ALA A 161 -7.05 1.39 7.80
CA ALA A 161 -6.10 2.31 7.20
C ALA A 161 -6.20 3.71 7.81
N VAL A 162 -7.41 4.25 7.94
CA VAL A 162 -7.66 5.55 8.58
C VAL A 162 -7.18 5.56 10.04
N GLN A 163 -7.47 4.51 10.79
CA GLN A 163 -7.04 4.41 12.19
C GLN A 163 -5.51 4.42 12.29
N ILE A 164 -4.81 3.65 11.47
CA ILE A 164 -3.34 3.65 11.43
C ILE A 164 -2.80 5.05 11.08
N VAL A 165 -3.35 5.72 10.06
CA VAL A 165 -2.93 7.10 9.69
C VAL A 165 -3.10 8.08 10.84
N LYS A 166 -4.22 7.98 11.56
CA LYS A 166 -4.53 8.87 12.68
C LYS A 166 -3.54 8.73 13.85
N GLN A 167 -3.14 7.52 14.16
CA GLN A 167 -2.47 7.22 15.44
C GLN A 167 -1.05 6.67 15.33
N ALA A 168 -0.59 6.28 14.13
CA ALA A 168 0.77 5.77 13.96
C ALA A 168 1.85 6.73 14.45
N LYS A 169 2.82 6.17 15.18
CA LYS A 169 3.96 6.91 15.76
C LYS A 169 5.24 6.10 15.63
N VAL A 170 6.34 6.80 15.49
CA VAL A 170 7.69 6.24 15.62
C VAL A 170 8.22 6.62 16.98
N ALA A 171 8.73 5.64 17.73
CA ALA A 171 9.48 5.91 18.96
C ALA A 171 10.89 6.39 18.55
N ASP A 172 11.01 7.69 18.27
CA ASP A 172 12.28 8.30 17.90
C ASP A 172 12.48 9.58 18.70
N GLU A 173 13.45 9.56 19.61
CA GLU A 173 13.87 10.72 20.40
C GLU A 173 14.70 11.72 19.59
N SER A 174 15.06 11.40 18.33
CA SER A 174 15.95 12.22 17.49
C SER A 174 15.30 13.49 16.94
N GLY A 175 14.00 13.68 17.14
CA GLY A 175 13.25 14.85 16.62
C GLY A 175 13.08 14.87 15.10
N LYS A 176 13.36 13.75 14.41
CA LYS A 176 13.13 13.60 12.99
C LYS A 176 11.64 13.52 12.70
N GLY A 177 11.20 14.22 11.66
CA GLY A 177 9.78 14.25 11.29
C GLY A 177 9.25 12.87 10.91
N PHE A 178 8.00 12.60 11.27
CA PHE A 178 7.24 11.46 10.79
C PHE A 178 6.18 11.93 9.79
N ALA A 179 6.14 11.31 8.61
CA ALA A 179 5.17 11.61 7.57
C ALA A 179 4.47 10.35 7.06
N ILE A 180 3.30 10.53 6.49
CA ILE A 180 2.52 9.46 5.90
C ILE A 180 2.25 9.82 4.44
N VAL A 181 2.47 8.87 3.54
CA VAL A 181 2.02 8.97 2.15
C VAL A 181 0.89 7.96 1.97
N PHE A 182 -0.29 8.48 1.64
CA PHE A 182 -1.50 7.69 1.48
C PHE A 182 -1.91 7.65 0.01
N ALA A 183 -2.01 6.46 -0.57
CA ALA A 183 -2.41 6.28 -1.96
C ALA A 183 -3.64 5.39 -2.07
N ALA A 184 -4.74 5.95 -2.58
CA ALA A 184 -5.97 5.22 -2.86
C ALA A 184 -6.12 4.99 -4.37
N MET A 185 -6.36 3.74 -4.76
CA MET A 185 -6.39 3.29 -6.15
C MET A 185 -7.72 2.64 -6.49
N GLY A 186 -8.46 3.24 -7.43
CA GLY A 186 -9.73 2.72 -7.89
C GLY A 186 -10.87 2.84 -6.88
N VAL A 187 -10.78 3.78 -5.96
CA VAL A 187 -11.79 4.00 -4.91
C VAL A 187 -12.98 4.81 -5.43
N THR A 188 -14.15 4.62 -4.81
CA THR A 188 -15.31 5.46 -5.10
C THR A 188 -15.14 6.87 -4.54
N ASN A 189 -15.91 7.84 -5.05
CA ASN A 189 -15.90 9.20 -4.53
C ASN A 189 -16.22 9.28 -3.04
N ASP A 190 -17.13 8.43 -2.56
CA ASP A 190 -17.52 8.40 -1.15
C ASP A 190 -16.38 7.94 -0.26
N VAL A 191 -15.63 6.92 -0.69
CA VAL A 191 -14.44 6.43 0.03
C VAL A 191 -13.33 7.48 0.01
N ALA A 192 -13.07 8.12 -1.13
CA ALA A 192 -12.09 9.19 -1.21
C ALA A 192 -12.44 10.39 -0.29
N ASN A 193 -13.72 10.77 -0.24
CA ASN A 193 -14.20 11.83 0.66
C ASN A 193 -14.14 11.40 2.13
N TYR A 194 -14.40 10.11 2.41
CA TYR A 194 -14.24 9.55 3.76
C TYR A 194 -12.80 9.70 4.25
N PHE A 195 -11.80 9.35 3.43
CA PHE A 195 -10.39 9.54 3.79
C PHE A 195 -10.04 11.00 4.04
N LYS A 196 -10.37 11.90 3.08
CA LYS A 196 -10.10 13.34 3.22
C LYS A 196 -10.69 13.93 4.50
N ARG A 197 -11.96 13.62 4.76
CA ARG A 197 -12.67 14.11 5.95
C ARG A 197 -12.05 13.55 7.23
N SER A 198 -11.81 12.25 7.28
CA SER A 198 -11.26 11.58 8.47
C SER A 198 -9.89 12.14 8.87
N PHE A 199 -9.00 12.39 7.90
CA PHE A 199 -7.67 12.94 8.17
C PHE A 199 -7.74 14.41 8.57
N LYS A 200 -8.65 15.18 7.98
CA LYS A 200 -8.89 16.58 8.36
C LYS A 200 -9.46 16.71 9.77
N GLU A 201 -10.50 15.92 10.08
CA GLU A 201 -11.12 15.91 11.42
C GLU A 201 -10.16 15.44 12.51
N ALA A 202 -9.27 14.53 12.19
CA ALA A 202 -8.22 14.06 13.09
C ALA A 202 -7.05 15.06 13.28
N GLY A 203 -6.99 16.13 12.47
CA GLY A 203 -5.90 17.11 12.52
C GLY A 203 -4.55 16.58 12.05
N VAL A 204 -4.52 15.50 11.25
CA VAL A 204 -3.26 14.87 10.82
C VAL A 204 -2.83 15.25 9.41
N MET A 205 -3.64 16.04 8.68
CA MET A 205 -3.36 16.39 7.29
C MET A 205 -1.98 16.99 7.07
N GLU A 206 -1.48 17.81 7.99
CA GLU A 206 -0.17 18.48 7.86
C GLU A 206 1.02 17.51 7.70
N ARG A 207 0.85 16.25 8.12
CA ARG A 207 1.86 15.19 7.98
C ARG A 207 1.52 14.14 6.93
N VAL A 208 0.43 14.34 6.17
CA VAL A 208 -0.06 13.38 5.18
C VAL A 208 0.07 13.95 3.77
N VAL A 209 0.58 13.15 2.85
CA VAL A 209 0.50 13.39 1.40
C VAL A 209 -0.49 12.40 0.82
N MET A 210 -1.51 12.86 0.11
CA MET A 210 -2.54 11.99 -0.46
C MET A 210 -2.47 11.93 -1.97
N PHE A 211 -2.49 10.70 -2.51
CA PHE A 211 -2.69 10.43 -3.94
C PHE A 211 -4.01 9.68 -4.10
N LEU A 212 -4.91 10.20 -4.91
CA LEU A 212 -6.25 9.66 -5.09
C LEU A 212 -6.52 9.36 -6.55
N ASN A 213 -6.71 8.09 -6.88
CA ASN A 213 -7.26 7.64 -8.15
C ASN A 213 -8.66 7.09 -7.90
N LEU A 214 -9.64 7.68 -8.55
CA LEU A 214 -11.03 7.28 -8.42
C LEU A 214 -11.37 6.13 -9.38
N SER A 215 -12.47 5.44 -9.10
CA SER A 215 -12.92 4.31 -9.92
C SER A 215 -13.31 4.72 -11.35
N ASN A 216 -13.71 5.97 -11.56
CA ASN A 216 -14.06 6.56 -12.85
C ASN A 216 -12.91 7.32 -13.52
N ASP A 217 -11.75 7.43 -12.87
CA ASP A 217 -10.55 8.00 -13.50
C ASP A 217 -9.96 7.03 -14.54
N PRO A 218 -9.20 7.53 -15.51
CA PRO A 218 -8.51 6.68 -16.48
C PRO A 218 -7.68 5.60 -15.80
N ILE A 219 -7.81 4.37 -16.30
CA ILE A 219 -7.17 3.20 -15.68
C ILE A 219 -5.65 3.32 -15.61
N ILE A 220 -5.08 4.06 -16.54
CA ILE A 220 -3.64 4.31 -16.58
C ILE A 220 -3.16 5.14 -15.37
N GLU A 221 -3.93 6.11 -14.91
CA GLU A 221 -3.58 6.87 -13.71
C GLU A 221 -3.44 5.96 -12.51
N ARG A 222 -4.25 4.87 -12.44
CA ARG A 222 -4.16 3.87 -11.38
C ARG A 222 -2.81 3.17 -11.36
N THR A 223 -2.20 2.92 -12.52
CA THR A 223 -0.86 2.33 -12.60
C THR A 223 0.27 3.29 -12.23
N LEU A 224 0.02 4.60 -12.32
CA LEU A 224 0.98 5.64 -11.93
C LEU A 224 0.90 5.97 -10.43
N THR A 225 -0.27 5.87 -9.85
CA THR A 225 -0.56 6.30 -8.46
C THR A 225 0.44 5.78 -7.43
N PRO A 226 0.74 4.47 -7.32
CA PRO A 226 1.70 3.98 -6.32
C PRO A 226 3.13 4.42 -6.62
N ARG A 227 3.47 4.64 -7.89
CA ARG A 227 4.79 5.14 -8.29
C ARG A 227 4.99 6.59 -7.87
N CYS A 228 4.01 7.45 -8.11
CA CYS A 228 4.01 8.84 -7.63
C CYS A 228 4.10 8.91 -6.10
N ALA A 229 3.29 8.09 -5.41
CA ALA A 229 3.30 8.02 -3.95
C ALA A 229 4.67 7.60 -3.39
N LEU A 230 5.31 6.58 -3.98
CA LEU A 230 6.64 6.14 -3.57
C LEU A 230 7.71 7.20 -3.84
N THR A 231 7.64 7.89 -4.97
CA THR A 231 8.58 8.97 -5.31
C THR A 231 8.49 10.11 -4.30
N ALA A 232 7.27 10.51 -3.91
CA ALA A 232 7.07 11.48 -2.85
C ALA A 232 7.63 10.97 -1.50
N ALA A 233 7.41 9.69 -1.18
CA ALA A 233 7.90 9.08 0.05
C ALA A 233 9.44 9.02 0.09
N GLU A 234 10.08 8.65 -1.01
CA GLU A 234 11.55 8.60 -1.13
C GLU A 234 12.18 9.98 -0.98
N TYR A 235 11.57 11.01 -1.58
CA TYR A 235 12.02 12.39 -1.40
C TYR A 235 11.97 12.80 0.07
N LEU A 236 10.82 12.60 0.74
CA LEU A 236 10.69 12.94 2.16
C LEU A 236 11.63 12.13 3.05
N ALA A 237 11.82 10.85 2.74
CA ALA A 237 12.68 9.97 3.53
C ALA A 237 14.17 10.25 3.32
N TYR A 238 14.63 10.31 2.09
CA TYR A 238 16.08 10.29 1.79
C TYR A 238 16.67 11.68 1.52
N LYS A 239 15.84 12.68 1.19
CA LYS A 239 16.28 14.07 1.02
C LYS A 239 15.93 14.95 2.22
N GLN A 240 14.78 14.70 2.85
CA GLN A 240 14.32 15.46 4.01
C GLN A 240 14.55 14.73 5.35
N ASN A 241 15.16 13.54 5.34
CA ASN A 241 15.49 12.71 6.50
C ASN A 241 14.29 12.37 7.41
N MET A 242 13.10 12.20 6.83
CA MET A 242 11.88 11.85 7.56
C MET A 242 11.68 10.34 7.62
N HIS A 243 10.97 9.87 8.65
CA HIS A 243 10.44 8.51 8.64
C HIS A 243 9.07 8.53 7.96
N VAL A 244 8.96 7.81 6.85
CA VAL A 244 7.76 7.84 6.01
C VAL A 244 7.06 6.49 6.04
N LEU A 245 5.78 6.49 6.41
CA LEU A 245 4.89 5.35 6.30
C LEU A 245 4.02 5.51 5.03
N VAL A 246 4.14 4.58 4.11
CA VAL A 246 3.34 4.54 2.88
C VAL A 246 2.22 3.53 3.03
N ILE A 247 0.98 3.95 2.82
CA ILE A 247 -0.20 3.08 2.86
C ILE A 247 -0.85 3.11 1.49
N TYR A 248 -1.04 1.92 0.90
CA TYR A 248 -1.75 1.76 -0.37
C TYR A 248 -3.08 1.05 -0.14
N THR A 249 -4.16 1.55 -0.75
CA THR A 249 -5.45 0.87 -0.85
C THR A 249 -6.06 1.16 -2.23
N ASP A 250 -6.35 0.22 -3.09
CA ASP A 250 -6.21 -1.23 -2.99
C ASP A 250 -5.21 -1.74 -4.04
N ILE A 251 -4.26 -2.54 -3.63
CA ILE A 251 -3.26 -3.14 -4.53
C ILE A 251 -3.92 -4.10 -5.54
N THR A 252 -5.05 -4.74 -5.18
CA THR A 252 -5.78 -5.57 -6.14
C THR A 252 -6.34 -4.74 -7.28
N SER A 253 -6.87 -3.53 -6.99
CA SER A 253 -7.31 -2.60 -8.03
C SER A 253 -6.16 -2.16 -8.96
N TYR A 254 -4.97 -1.99 -8.40
CA TYR A 254 -3.76 -1.73 -9.18
C TYR A 254 -3.42 -2.90 -10.12
N CYS A 255 -3.42 -4.12 -9.60
CA CYS A 255 -3.14 -5.32 -10.40
C CYS A 255 -4.19 -5.55 -11.48
N GLU A 256 -5.47 -5.24 -11.22
CA GLU A 256 -6.53 -5.27 -12.23
C GLU A 256 -6.28 -4.25 -13.35
N ALA A 257 -5.80 -3.07 -13.02
CA ALA A 257 -5.41 -2.08 -14.02
C ALA A 257 -4.26 -2.59 -14.92
N LEU A 258 -3.27 -3.27 -14.34
CA LEU A 258 -2.20 -3.91 -15.12
C LEU A 258 -2.74 -5.03 -16.02
N ARG A 259 -3.69 -5.83 -15.54
CA ARG A 259 -4.33 -6.89 -16.31
C ARG A 259 -5.07 -6.34 -17.53
N GLU A 260 -5.86 -5.30 -17.33
CA GLU A 260 -6.61 -4.64 -18.41
C GLU A 260 -5.66 -4.00 -19.43
N PHE A 261 -4.62 -3.34 -18.95
CA PHE A 261 -3.60 -2.74 -19.82
C PHE A 261 -2.85 -3.80 -20.65
N SER A 262 -2.39 -4.88 -20.03
CA SER A 262 -1.72 -5.99 -20.72
C SER A 262 -2.64 -6.63 -21.77
N SER A 263 -3.92 -6.80 -21.43
CA SER A 263 -4.92 -7.31 -22.37
C SER A 263 -5.13 -6.38 -23.56
N SER A 264 -5.15 -5.07 -23.36
CA SER A 264 -5.31 -4.08 -24.44
C SER A 264 -4.11 -4.05 -25.40
N LYS A 265 -2.93 -4.43 -24.92
CA LYS A 265 -1.72 -4.61 -25.74
C LYS A 265 -1.67 -5.96 -26.49
N GLY A 266 -2.60 -6.88 -26.21
CA GLY A 266 -2.59 -8.22 -26.77
C GLY A 266 -1.46 -9.11 -26.23
N GLU A 267 -0.93 -8.83 -25.05
CA GLU A 267 0.09 -9.65 -24.39
C GLU A 267 -0.47 -11.02 -24.00
N ILE A 268 0.37 -12.06 -24.05
CA ILE A 268 -0.03 -13.41 -23.63
C ILE A 268 -0.30 -13.41 -22.13
N PRO A 269 -1.52 -13.74 -21.69
CA PRO A 269 -1.87 -13.70 -20.27
C PRO A 269 -1.18 -14.83 -19.48
N GLY A 270 -0.75 -14.51 -18.28
CA GLY A 270 -0.31 -15.47 -17.29
C GLY A 270 -1.47 -16.04 -16.43
N ARG A 271 -1.15 -16.45 -15.21
CA ARG A 271 -2.12 -17.02 -14.26
C ARG A 271 -3.30 -16.09 -14.00
N LYS A 272 -4.53 -16.59 -14.11
CA LYS A 272 -5.81 -15.84 -13.96
C LYS A 272 -5.90 -14.58 -14.84
N GLY A 273 -5.19 -14.53 -15.97
CA GLY A 273 -5.26 -13.41 -16.91
C GLY A 273 -4.36 -12.20 -16.56
N TYR A 274 -3.58 -12.26 -15.50
CA TYR A 274 -2.62 -11.24 -15.16
C TYR A 274 -1.41 -11.26 -16.10
N PRO A 275 -0.71 -10.12 -16.29
CA PRO A 275 0.51 -10.10 -17.10
C PRO A 275 1.60 -10.99 -16.50
N GLY A 276 2.42 -11.59 -17.36
CA GLY A 276 3.53 -12.43 -16.92
C GLY A 276 4.56 -11.72 -16.05
N TYR A 277 4.63 -10.39 -16.14
CA TYR A 277 5.54 -9.55 -15.36
C TYR A 277 4.93 -9.03 -14.03
N LEU A 278 3.75 -9.50 -13.60
CA LEU A 278 3.10 -9.02 -12.37
C LEU A 278 4.02 -9.09 -11.15
N TYR A 279 4.79 -10.18 -11.02
CA TYR A 279 5.74 -10.34 -9.91
C TYR A 279 6.81 -9.25 -9.91
N SER A 280 7.48 -9.03 -11.04
CA SER A 280 8.54 -8.03 -11.15
C SER A 280 8.01 -6.61 -11.02
N ASP A 281 6.79 -6.35 -11.46
CA ASP A 281 6.14 -5.05 -11.29
C ASP A 281 5.83 -4.76 -9.81
N LEU A 282 5.19 -5.69 -9.09
CA LEU A 282 4.97 -5.56 -7.65
C LEU A 282 6.29 -5.46 -6.88
N ALA A 283 7.29 -6.26 -7.25
CA ALA A 283 8.61 -6.18 -6.64
C ALA A 283 9.26 -4.80 -6.85
N SER A 284 9.09 -4.19 -8.03
CA SER A 284 9.60 -2.85 -8.32
C SER A 284 9.02 -1.77 -7.40
N LEU A 285 7.79 -1.95 -6.93
CA LEU A 285 7.15 -1.07 -5.95
C LEU A 285 7.61 -1.39 -4.52
N TYR A 286 7.51 -2.64 -4.11
CA TYR A 286 7.76 -3.03 -2.73
C TYR A 286 9.24 -2.92 -2.34
N GLU A 287 10.17 -3.18 -3.26
CA GLU A 287 11.60 -3.09 -3.01
C GLU A 287 12.13 -1.64 -2.91
N ARG A 288 11.27 -0.65 -3.04
CA ARG A 288 11.55 0.76 -2.73
C ARG A 288 11.46 1.09 -1.23
N ALA A 289 10.89 0.18 -0.41
CA ALA A 289 10.89 0.31 1.04
C ALA A 289 12.26 -0.04 1.64
N GLY A 290 12.64 0.62 2.73
CA GLY A 290 13.84 0.29 3.48
C GLY A 290 14.47 1.47 4.20
N ILE A 291 15.64 1.19 4.75
CA ILE A 291 16.57 2.15 5.35
C ILE A 291 17.88 2.06 4.58
N ILE A 292 18.43 3.20 4.19
CA ILE A 292 19.68 3.28 3.40
C ILE A 292 20.82 3.74 4.30
N LYS A 293 22.01 3.15 4.12
CA LYS A 293 23.24 3.60 4.80
C LYS A 293 23.52 5.06 4.48
N GLY A 294 23.71 5.87 5.50
CA GLY A 294 24.03 7.29 5.34
C GLY A 294 22.80 8.19 5.18
N ALA A 295 21.59 7.64 5.04
CA ALA A 295 20.34 8.37 5.18
C ALA A 295 19.75 8.13 6.57
N GLU A 296 19.18 9.18 7.14
CA GLU A 296 18.58 9.09 8.47
C GLU A 296 17.10 8.73 8.41
N GLY A 297 16.45 8.98 7.26
CA GLY A 297 15.06 8.65 7.00
C GLY A 297 14.83 7.19 6.63
N SER A 298 13.57 6.82 6.51
CA SER A 298 13.15 5.46 6.13
C SER A 298 11.83 5.47 5.36
N VAL A 299 11.64 4.47 4.51
CA VAL A 299 10.36 4.20 3.84
C VAL A 299 9.84 2.85 4.34
N THR A 300 8.67 2.88 5.00
CA THR A 300 7.93 1.70 5.45
C THR A 300 6.65 1.58 4.64
N GLN A 301 6.24 0.38 4.25
CA GLN A 301 5.05 0.18 3.42
C GLN A 301 4.02 -0.73 4.09
N ILE A 302 2.75 -0.31 4.05
CA ILE A 302 1.58 -1.14 4.35
C ILE A 302 0.73 -1.22 3.07
N PRO A 303 1.00 -2.19 2.18
CA PRO A 303 0.11 -2.46 1.07
C PRO A 303 -1.17 -3.13 1.57
N ILE A 304 -2.34 -2.58 1.28
CA ILE A 304 -3.63 -3.21 1.55
C ILE A 304 -4.14 -3.80 0.24
N LEU A 305 -4.52 -5.06 0.27
CA LEU A 305 -5.09 -5.76 -0.87
C LEU A 305 -6.38 -6.50 -0.48
N THR A 306 -7.31 -6.57 -1.43
CA THR A 306 -8.55 -7.34 -1.28
C THR A 306 -8.40 -8.67 -2.00
N MET A 307 -8.53 -9.76 -1.25
CA MET A 307 -8.49 -11.11 -1.82
C MET A 307 -9.83 -11.44 -2.47
N PRO A 308 -9.88 -11.68 -3.80
CA PRO A 308 -11.10 -12.15 -4.46
C PRO A 308 -11.57 -13.49 -3.85
N ASN A 309 -12.84 -13.55 -3.43
CA ASN A 309 -13.43 -14.71 -2.73
C ASN A 309 -12.68 -15.15 -1.46
N ASN A 310 -11.96 -14.25 -0.80
CA ASN A 310 -11.08 -14.55 0.34
C ASN A 310 -10.02 -15.63 0.02
N ASP A 311 -9.64 -15.79 -1.26
CA ASP A 311 -8.68 -16.77 -1.73
C ASP A 311 -7.25 -16.25 -1.61
N ILE A 312 -6.54 -16.66 -0.58
CA ILE A 312 -5.13 -16.30 -0.36
C ILE A 312 -4.19 -16.87 -1.44
N THR A 313 -4.64 -17.89 -2.19
CA THR A 313 -3.86 -18.48 -3.30
C THR A 313 -4.05 -17.73 -4.62
N HIS A 314 -4.86 -16.67 -4.62
CA HIS A 314 -5.01 -15.77 -5.76
C HIS A 314 -3.66 -15.10 -6.10
N PRO A 315 -3.32 -14.85 -7.39
CA PRO A 315 -2.02 -14.29 -7.77
C PRO A 315 -1.58 -13.05 -7.00
N VAL A 316 -2.50 -12.14 -6.68
CA VAL A 316 -2.14 -10.89 -6.01
C VAL A 316 -1.65 -11.11 -4.57
N PRO A 317 -2.40 -11.75 -3.66
CA PRO A 317 -1.89 -12.05 -2.31
C PRO A 317 -0.72 -13.03 -2.34
N ASP A 318 -0.75 -14.06 -3.20
CA ASP A 318 0.31 -15.06 -3.33
C ASP A 318 1.66 -14.39 -3.66
N LEU A 319 1.72 -13.60 -4.73
CA LEU A 319 2.94 -12.89 -5.13
C LEU A 319 3.37 -11.82 -4.11
N THR A 320 2.42 -11.09 -3.52
CA THR A 320 2.71 -10.12 -2.47
C THR A 320 3.36 -10.80 -1.27
N GLY A 321 2.86 -11.94 -0.83
CA GLY A 321 3.42 -12.71 0.28
C GLY A 321 4.86 -13.20 0.04
N TYR A 322 5.24 -13.47 -1.21
CA TYR A 322 6.62 -13.83 -1.56
C TYR A 322 7.60 -12.66 -1.49
N ILE A 323 7.14 -11.44 -1.82
CA ILE A 323 8.00 -10.25 -1.88
C ILE A 323 8.16 -9.59 -0.51
N THR A 324 7.14 -9.69 0.35
CA THR A 324 7.05 -8.94 1.60
C THR A 324 7.56 -9.72 2.82
N GLU A 325 7.75 -9.05 3.95
CA GLU A 325 8.29 -9.65 5.17
C GLU A 325 7.18 -10.11 6.16
N GLY A 326 6.09 -10.62 5.64
CA GLY A 326 4.95 -11.12 6.42
C GLY A 326 3.61 -10.63 5.87
N GLN A 327 2.55 -10.78 6.63
CA GLN A 327 1.22 -10.27 6.33
C GLN A 327 0.38 -10.13 7.60
N ILE A 328 -0.61 -9.24 7.54
CA ILE A 328 -1.72 -9.14 8.49
C ILE A 328 -2.97 -9.58 7.74
N THR A 329 -3.70 -10.55 8.25
CA THR A 329 -4.91 -11.10 7.60
C THR A 329 -6.15 -10.65 8.36
N LEU A 330 -7.19 -10.20 7.65
CA LEU A 330 -8.47 -9.87 8.24
C LEU A 330 -9.45 -11.04 8.08
N SER A 331 -10.19 -11.35 9.16
CA SER A 331 -11.15 -12.46 9.22
C SER A 331 -12.59 -11.99 8.98
N PRO A 332 -13.30 -12.60 8.01
CA PRO A 332 -14.74 -12.41 7.86
C PRO A 332 -15.55 -12.89 9.07
N GLU A 333 -15.10 -13.96 9.74
CA GLU A 333 -15.76 -14.54 10.92
C GLU A 333 -15.71 -13.57 12.09
N LEU A 334 -14.53 -13.02 12.41
CA LEU A 334 -14.38 -12.02 13.48
C LEU A 334 -15.17 -10.75 13.17
N ASN A 335 -15.16 -10.31 11.90
CA ASN A 335 -15.97 -9.16 11.48
C ASN A 335 -17.48 -9.41 11.66
N SER A 336 -17.96 -10.60 11.31
CA SER A 336 -19.36 -10.99 11.50
C SER A 336 -19.73 -11.10 12.97
N ALA A 337 -18.79 -11.44 13.83
CA ALA A 337 -18.94 -11.44 15.29
C ALA A 337 -18.88 -10.04 15.92
N GLY A 338 -18.70 -8.98 15.11
CA GLY A 338 -18.63 -7.60 15.58
C GLY A 338 -17.29 -7.21 16.21
N ILE A 339 -16.24 -7.98 15.99
CA ILE A 339 -14.87 -7.70 16.47
C ILE A 339 -14.21 -6.69 15.54
N TYR A 340 -13.67 -5.61 16.10
CA TYR A 340 -12.92 -4.61 15.33
C TYR A 340 -11.63 -4.17 16.03
N PRO A 341 -10.48 -4.12 15.32
CA PRO A 341 -10.28 -4.62 13.96
C PRO A 341 -10.34 -6.16 13.91
N PRO A 342 -10.88 -6.75 12.83
CA PRO A 342 -11.06 -8.19 12.73
C PRO A 342 -9.75 -8.89 12.29
N VAL A 343 -8.66 -8.65 13.01
CA VAL A 343 -7.36 -9.24 12.69
C VAL A 343 -7.33 -10.71 13.08
N ASP A 344 -7.15 -11.58 12.10
CA ASP A 344 -6.87 -12.98 12.34
C ASP A 344 -5.39 -13.15 12.69
N VAL A 345 -5.12 -13.40 13.95
CA VAL A 345 -3.73 -13.41 14.48
C VAL A 345 -2.96 -14.67 14.09
N LEU A 346 -3.63 -15.78 13.80
CA LEU A 346 -2.94 -17.06 13.51
C LEU A 346 -2.24 -17.07 12.14
N PRO A 347 -2.87 -16.63 11.03
CA PRO A 347 -2.19 -16.50 9.74
C PRO A 347 -1.39 -15.19 9.61
N SER A 348 -1.48 -14.28 10.59
CA SER A 348 -0.74 -13.03 10.59
C SER A 348 0.68 -13.22 11.11
N LEU A 349 1.64 -12.59 10.45
CA LEU A 349 3.07 -12.76 10.76
C LEU A 349 3.85 -11.51 10.34
N SER A 350 4.75 -11.05 11.21
CA SER A 350 5.83 -10.12 10.88
C SER A 350 7.17 -10.79 11.08
N ARG A 351 7.88 -11.07 9.98
CA ARG A 351 9.17 -11.80 10.04
C ARG A 351 10.29 -11.00 10.69
N LEU A 352 10.19 -9.67 10.70
CA LEU A 352 11.20 -8.78 11.28
C LEU A 352 10.91 -8.44 12.75
N MET A 353 9.74 -8.80 13.26
CA MET A 353 9.29 -8.47 14.61
C MET A 353 10.34 -8.82 15.67
N LYS A 354 10.87 -10.03 15.67
CA LYS A 354 11.82 -10.55 16.68
C LYS A 354 13.08 -9.70 16.86
N ASP A 355 13.47 -8.94 15.83
CA ASP A 355 14.68 -8.12 15.84
C ASP A 355 14.41 -6.65 16.15
N GLY A 356 13.14 -6.29 16.30
CA GLY A 356 12.68 -4.91 16.54
C GLY A 356 11.80 -4.74 17.79
N ILE A 357 11.69 -5.78 18.62
CA ILE A 357 10.96 -5.76 19.89
C ILE A 357 11.88 -6.20 21.04
N GLY A 358 11.41 -6.04 22.28
CA GLY A 358 12.16 -6.41 23.47
C GLY A 358 12.91 -5.23 24.07
N GLU A 359 13.92 -5.53 24.92
CA GLU A 359 14.69 -4.54 25.66
C GLU A 359 15.36 -3.51 24.71
N GLY A 360 15.13 -2.23 24.97
CA GLY A 360 15.64 -1.12 24.15
C GLY A 360 14.77 -0.72 22.95
N TYR A 361 13.72 -1.48 22.65
CA TYR A 361 12.77 -1.18 21.56
C TYR A 361 11.33 -1.05 22.07
N THR A 362 10.83 -2.09 22.73
CA THR A 362 9.54 -2.15 23.40
C THR A 362 9.75 -2.46 24.89
N ARG A 363 9.19 -3.55 25.37
CA ARG A 363 9.38 -4.05 26.75
C ARG A 363 10.03 -5.42 26.71
N GLY A 364 10.90 -5.74 27.70
CA GLY A 364 11.71 -6.95 27.68
C GLY A 364 10.93 -8.26 27.58
N ASP A 365 9.69 -8.30 28.08
CA ASP A 365 8.78 -9.45 28.08
C ASP A 365 7.87 -9.53 26.83
N HIS A 366 8.02 -8.62 25.86
CA HIS A 366 7.13 -8.54 24.69
C HIS A 366 7.09 -9.87 23.91
N GLN A 367 8.25 -10.47 23.65
CA GLN A 367 8.30 -11.72 22.89
C GLN A 367 7.63 -12.87 23.64
N ASP A 368 7.77 -12.91 24.97
CA ASP A 368 7.21 -13.97 25.79
C ASP A 368 5.68 -13.90 25.81
N ILE A 369 5.12 -12.71 26.04
CA ILE A 369 3.66 -12.55 26.04
C ILE A 369 3.06 -12.78 24.64
N ALA A 370 3.71 -12.33 23.58
CA ALA A 370 3.28 -12.58 22.23
C ALA A 370 3.22 -14.08 21.91
N ASN A 371 4.24 -14.83 22.30
CA ASN A 371 4.30 -16.29 22.14
C ASN A 371 3.19 -16.99 22.94
N GLN A 372 2.96 -16.57 24.19
CA GLN A 372 1.91 -17.14 25.04
C GLN A 372 0.52 -16.88 24.48
N LEU A 373 0.21 -15.63 24.11
CA LEU A 373 -1.08 -15.28 23.51
C LEU A 373 -1.35 -16.07 22.23
N PHE A 374 -0.33 -16.17 21.36
CA PHE A 374 -0.43 -16.91 20.12
C PHE A 374 -0.70 -18.40 20.37
N ALA A 375 0.09 -19.04 21.26
CA ALA A 375 -0.06 -20.45 21.58
C ALA A 375 -1.41 -20.76 22.24
N CYS A 376 -1.83 -19.94 23.20
CA CYS A 376 -3.12 -20.10 23.87
C CYS A 376 -4.30 -19.93 22.88
N TYR A 377 -4.23 -18.94 21.99
CA TYR A 377 -5.31 -18.74 21.02
C TYR A 377 -5.33 -19.82 19.92
N ALA A 378 -4.17 -20.35 19.52
CA ALA A 378 -4.12 -21.52 18.65
C ALA A 378 -4.82 -22.72 19.28
N HIS A 379 -4.54 -22.99 20.56
CA HIS A 379 -5.22 -24.07 21.29
C HIS A 379 -6.74 -23.84 21.43
N VAL A 380 -7.18 -22.58 21.58
CA VAL A 380 -8.62 -22.24 21.54
C VAL A 380 -9.27 -22.71 20.24
N GLN A 381 -8.62 -22.56 19.09
CA GLN A 381 -9.19 -23.00 17.81
C GLN A 381 -9.28 -24.54 17.73
N ASP A 382 -8.31 -25.26 18.29
CA ASP A 382 -8.35 -26.72 18.39
C ASP A 382 -9.53 -27.15 19.28
N VAL A 383 -9.73 -26.50 20.42
CA VAL A 383 -10.86 -26.78 21.33
C VAL A 383 -12.20 -26.42 20.69
N LYS A 384 -12.30 -25.28 19.95
CA LYS A 384 -13.52 -24.93 19.18
C LYS A 384 -13.86 -26.02 18.15
N SER A 385 -12.83 -26.53 17.46
CA SER A 385 -12.99 -27.64 16.51
C SER A 385 -13.48 -28.92 17.20
N LEU A 386 -12.89 -29.26 18.35
CA LEU A 386 -13.32 -30.41 19.17
C LEU A 386 -14.76 -30.23 19.65
N THR A 387 -15.12 -29.06 20.15
CA THR A 387 -16.47 -28.72 20.62
C THR A 387 -17.54 -28.98 19.56
N SER A 388 -17.22 -28.69 18.29
CA SER A 388 -18.16 -28.93 17.18
C SER A 388 -18.45 -30.41 16.93
N VAL A 389 -17.58 -31.32 17.42
CA VAL A 389 -17.72 -32.76 17.24
C VAL A 389 -18.37 -33.44 18.46
N ILE A 390 -17.91 -33.11 19.68
CA ILE A 390 -18.33 -33.81 20.91
C ILE A 390 -19.33 -33.01 21.76
N GLY A 391 -19.49 -31.72 21.52
CA GLY A 391 -20.29 -30.83 22.34
C GLY A 391 -19.51 -30.21 23.51
N GLU A 392 -19.99 -29.07 24.01
CA GLU A 392 -19.35 -28.29 25.08
C GLU A 392 -19.40 -29.01 26.44
N ASP A 393 -20.43 -29.82 26.69
CA ASP A 393 -20.58 -30.53 27.96
C ASP A 393 -19.48 -31.56 28.21
N GLU A 394 -19.01 -32.21 27.16
CA GLU A 394 -18.00 -33.28 27.20
C GLU A 394 -16.54 -32.76 27.27
N LEU A 395 -16.36 -31.44 27.21
CA LEU A 395 -15.01 -30.84 27.30
C LEU A 395 -14.42 -30.99 28.71
N SER A 396 -13.10 -31.15 28.76
CA SER A 396 -12.38 -31.10 30.02
C SER A 396 -12.52 -29.73 30.71
N PRO A 397 -12.37 -29.66 32.05
CA PRO A 397 -12.34 -28.36 32.74
C PRO A 397 -11.31 -27.38 32.19
N LEU A 398 -10.15 -27.90 31.76
CA LEU A 398 -9.09 -27.09 31.15
C LEU A 398 -9.51 -26.53 29.79
N ASP A 399 -10.14 -27.36 28.93
CA ASP A 399 -10.62 -26.89 27.62
C ASP A 399 -11.70 -25.81 27.78
N LYS A 400 -12.58 -25.92 28.77
CA LYS A 400 -13.55 -24.89 29.12
C LYS A 400 -12.90 -23.58 29.53
N GLN A 401 -11.77 -23.63 30.23
CA GLN A 401 -10.98 -22.43 30.56
C GLN A 401 -10.38 -21.80 29.31
N TYR A 402 -9.83 -22.61 28.37
CA TYR A 402 -9.35 -22.10 27.09
C TYR A 402 -10.46 -21.46 26.24
N LEU A 403 -11.66 -22.02 26.21
CA LEU A 403 -12.80 -21.37 25.54
C LEU A 403 -13.15 -20.02 26.18
N SER A 404 -13.10 -19.95 27.52
CA SER A 404 -13.31 -18.69 28.25
C SER A 404 -12.22 -17.67 27.93
N PHE A 405 -10.96 -18.08 27.95
CA PHE A 405 -9.84 -17.24 27.50
C PHE A 405 -10.05 -16.72 26.06
N GLY A 406 -10.43 -17.60 25.13
CA GLY A 406 -10.67 -17.22 23.74
C GLY A 406 -11.73 -16.13 23.58
N LYS A 407 -12.84 -16.23 24.33
CA LYS A 407 -13.88 -15.19 24.36
C LYS A 407 -13.35 -13.85 24.90
N LEU A 408 -12.59 -13.90 26.01
CA LEU A 408 -11.99 -12.70 26.60
C LEU A 408 -10.94 -12.07 25.67
N PHE A 409 -10.11 -12.88 25.02
CA PHE A 409 -9.12 -12.43 24.07
C PHE A 409 -9.78 -11.73 22.86
N GLU A 410 -10.80 -12.33 22.28
CA GLU A 410 -11.55 -11.73 21.17
C GLU A 410 -12.23 -10.42 21.59
N GLN A 411 -12.89 -10.39 22.77
CA GLN A 411 -13.66 -9.25 23.23
C GLN A 411 -12.82 -8.08 23.75
N HIS A 412 -11.68 -8.33 24.38
CA HIS A 412 -10.91 -7.31 25.06
C HIS A 412 -9.57 -7.00 24.39
N PHE A 413 -8.90 -8.00 23.78
CA PHE A 413 -7.63 -7.78 23.11
C PHE A 413 -7.82 -7.40 21.64
N LEU A 414 -8.55 -8.22 20.86
CA LEU A 414 -8.79 -7.97 19.45
C LEU A 414 -9.80 -6.83 19.24
N ASN A 415 -10.92 -6.86 19.95
CA ASN A 415 -11.97 -5.84 19.82
C ASN A 415 -11.55 -4.56 20.53
N GLN A 416 -10.99 -3.64 19.79
CA GLN A 416 -10.44 -2.40 20.31
C GLN A 416 -11.32 -1.17 20.02
N GLY A 417 -12.10 -1.21 18.93
CA GLY A 417 -12.89 -0.06 18.46
C GLY A 417 -12.06 0.95 17.65
N PHE A 418 -12.76 1.92 17.04
CA PHE A 418 -12.18 2.83 16.04
C PHE A 418 -11.30 3.94 16.60
N ASP A 419 -11.55 4.36 17.81
CA ASP A 419 -10.90 5.54 18.40
C ASP A 419 -9.91 5.17 19.50
N ALA A 420 -9.82 3.88 19.83
CA ALA A 420 -8.86 3.42 20.82
C ALA A 420 -7.44 3.39 20.24
N ASN A 421 -6.53 4.01 20.96
CA ASN A 421 -5.11 4.07 20.66
C ASN A 421 -4.36 3.55 21.88
N ARG A 422 -3.99 2.25 21.86
CA ARG A 422 -3.30 1.62 22.98
C ARG A 422 -1.80 1.76 22.82
N SER A 423 -1.12 2.10 23.92
CA SER A 423 0.34 2.04 23.97
C SER A 423 0.82 0.59 23.96
N ILE A 424 2.09 0.39 23.72
CA ILE A 424 2.67 -0.95 23.79
C ILE A 424 2.62 -1.52 25.21
N GLU A 425 2.83 -0.67 26.21
CA GLU A 425 2.73 -1.02 27.64
C GLU A 425 1.33 -1.50 27.98
N GLU A 426 0.30 -0.71 27.67
CA GLU A 426 -1.11 -1.08 27.87
C GLU A 426 -1.46 -2.39 27.16
N THR A 427 -0.96 -2.57 25.96
CA THR A 427 -1.18 -3.78 25.17
C THR A 427 -0.55 -5.02 25.82
N LEU A 428 0.69 -4.91 26.28
CA LEU A 428 1.39 -6.03 26.92
C LEU A 428 0.81 -6.36 28.30
N ASP A 429 0.42 -5.35 29.09
CA ASP A 429 -0.25 -5.56 30.38
C ASP A 429 -1.58 -6.29 30.19
N LEU A 430 -2.40 -5.83 29.22
CA LEU A 430 -3.65 -6.52 28.87
C LEU A 430 -3.40 -7.97 28.41
N GLY A 431 -2.31 -8.22 27.71
CA GLY A 431 -1.90 -9.56 27.31
C GLY A 431 -1.64 -10.46 28.52
N TRP A 432 -0.89 -9.97 29.52
CA TRP A 432 -0.61 -10.71 30.75
C TRP A 432 -1.88 -10.97 31.57
N ASP A 433 -2.74 -9.96 31.70
CA ASP A 433 -4.02 -10.09 32.40
C ASP A 433 -4.87 -11.21 31.80
N LEU A 434 -4.92 -11.31 30.48
CA LEU A 434 -5.67 -12.35 29.77
C LEU A 434 -5.06 -13.73 29.95
N VAL A 435 -3.73 -13.88 29.85
CA VAL A 435 -3.07 -15.17 30.04
C VAL A 435 -3.20 -15.67 31.49
N SER A 436 -3.24 -14.76 32.47
CA SER A 436 -3.40 -15.10 33.89
C SER A 436 -4.70 -15.82 34.25
N VAL A 437 -5.68 -15.84 33.34
CA VAL A 437 -6.94 -16.60 33.50
C VAL A 437 -6.69 -18.12 33.35
N LEU A 438 -5.61 -18.48 32.69
CA LEU A 438 -5.21 -19.88 32.49
C LEU A 438 -4.34 -20.36 33.65
N PRO A 439 -4.31 -21.67 33.95
CA PRO A 439 -3.54 -22.23 35.05
C PRO A 439 -2.03 -22.18 34.85
#